data_8f76e7b7a030a3d8ac57a45f3c82b0d6
#
_entry.id   8f76e7b7a030a3d8ac57a45f3c82b0d6
#
_cell.length_a   1.000
_cell.length_b   1.000
_cell.length_c   1.000
_cell.angle_alpha   90.00
_cell.angle_beta   90.00
_cell.angle_gamma   90.00
#
_symmetry.space_group_name_H-M   'P 1'
#
loop_
_entity.id
_entity.type
_entity.pdbx_description
1 polymer ?
#
loop_
_entity_poly.entity_id
_entity_poly.type
_entity_poly.pdbx_seq_one_letter_code
_entity_poly.pdbx_strand_id
1 'polypeptide(L)'
;MVAHNPIPNFQTSTDSTPPSIPQAITPQFREIDYGNNVAQRTLCVLVLDLSGSMAIRSGNGEKRRIDMLNEGIEAFYHDLMKDETARNRVRLAIVIVGGVNDTAELMMDWTDAIDFFPIKFRENGMTPLGQGMLLALNLIEQERINLRDNGINYTRPWVIAMTDGLPTDSQDVWQAAINQCHQAEQNNQCIIYPIAIDAGVQEVKMLKQLSILTPPVHLNSVKFVEFFVWLSASLKTVSQSAPGETVQLGSISPWATIQS
;
A
#
# COMPACT_ATOMS: atom_id res chain seq x y z
N MET A 1 54.96 45.42 31.23
CA MET A 1 54.45 45.17 29.85
C MET A 1 53.74 43.81 29.88
N VAL A 2 52.43 43.84 29.92
CA VAL A 2 51.61 42.61 29.91
C VAL A 2 51.00 42.51 28.55
N ALA A 3 51.35 41.43 27.83
CA ALA A 3 50.87 41.20 26.48
C ALA A 3 49.42 40.71 26.55
N HIS A 4 48.50 41.41 25.88
CA HIS A 4 47.10 41.00 25.67
C HIS A 4 47.07 40.08 24.44
N ASN A 5 46.66 38.85 24.64
CA ASN A 5 46.25 37.93 23.55
C ASN A 5 44.81 38.22 23.16
N PRO A 6 44.48 38.33 21.86
CA PRO A 6 43.09 38.53 21.44
C PRO A 6 42.34 37.15 21.43
N ILE A 7 41.11 37.22 21.90
CA ILE A 7 40.14 36.10 21.95
C ILE A 7 39.67 35.81 20.53
N PRO A 8 39.64 34.53 20.05
CA PRO A 8 39.12 34.21 18.73
C PRO A 8 37.60 34.37 18.67
N ASN A 9 37.15 35.10 17.66
CA ASN A 9 35.76 35.35 17.34
C ASN A 9 35.12 34.03 16.81
N PHE A 10 34.23 33.42 17.56
CA PHE A 10 33.38 32.35 17.08
C PHE A 10 32.26 32.93 16.23
N GLN A 11 32.36 32.81 14.90
CA GLN A 11 31.24 33.06 14.01
C GLN A 11 30.29 31.84 14.12
N THR A 12 29.13 32.07 14.70
CA THR A 12 28.01 31.14 14.67
C THR A 12 27.40 31.19 13.26
N SER A 13 27.75 30.20 12.44
CA SER A 13 27.03 29.94 11.19
C SER A 13 25.68 29.30 11.53
N THR A 14 24.63 30.12 11.53
CA THR A 14 23.24 29.64 11.52
C THR A 14 22.86 29.32 10.07
N ASP A 15 23.32 28.19 9.57
CA ASP A 15 22.83 27.62 8.33
C ASP A 15 21.85 26.51 8.70
N SER A 16 20.62 26.90 9.07
CA SER A 16 19.50 26.00 9.26
C SER A 16 18.64 26.00 8.00
N THR A 17 19.18 25.41 6.93
CA THR A 17 18.32 24.99 5.81
C THR A 17 17.47 23.82 6.30
N PRO A 18 16.14 23.91 6.29
CA PRO A 18 15.31 22.76 6.65
C PRO A 18 15.60 21.61 5.69
N PRO A 19 15.57 20.36 6.17
CA PRO A 19 15.79 19.20 5.32
C PRO A 19 14.81 19.26 4.15
N SER A 20 15.33 19.22 2.94
CA SER A 20 14.53 19.18 1.72
C SER A 20 13.71 17.89 1.77
N ILE A 21 12.38 18.05 1.86
CA ILE A 21 11.43 16.95 1.60
C ILE A 21 11.79 16.42 0.22
N PRO A 22 12.01 15.10 0.04
CA PRO A 22 12.25 14.54 -1.29
C PRO A 22 11.15 15.06 -2.22
N GLN A 23 11.53 15.71 -3.31
CA GLN A 23 10.56 16.16 -4.31
C GLN A 23 9.77 14.94 -4.73
N ALA A 24 8.44 15.00 -4.52
CA ALA A 24 7.54 13.97 -4.96
C ALA A 24 7.87 13.68 -6.43
N ILE A 25 8.23 12.43 -6.72
CA ILE A 25 8.35 11.96 -8.11
C ILE A 25 6.97 12.18 -8.69
N THR A 26 6.84 13.18 -9.55
CA THR A 26 5.59 13.43 -10.25
C THR A 26 5.42 12.26 -11.22
N PRO A 27 4.48 11.33 -10.98
CA PRO A 27 4.23 10.27 -11.93
C PRO A 27 3.86 10.92 -13.26
N GLN A 28 4.47 10.50 -14.36
CA GLN A 28 4.01 10.88 -15.68
C GLN A 28 2.73 10.10 -15.93
N PHE A 29 1.59 10.72 -15.63
CA PHE A 29 0.28 10.11 -15.88
C PHE A 29 0.11 9.91 -17.38
N ARG A 30 -0.13 8.66 -17.79
CA ARG A 30 -0.70 8.38 -19.11
C ARG A 30 -2.07 9.05 -19.17
N GLU A 31 -2.35 9.72 -20.26
CA GLU A 31 -3.70 10.14 -20.59
C GLU A 31 -4.57 8.87 -20.71
N ILE A 32 -5.37 8.60 -19.67
CA ILE A 32 -6.22 7.41 -19.61
C ILE A 32 -7.47 7.78 -20.43
N ASP A 33 -7.75 7.02 -21.47
CA ASP A 33 -8.98 7.16 -22.26
C ASP A 33 -10.18 6.64 -21.45
N TYR A 34 -10.72 7.51 -20.59
CA TYR A 34 -11.95 7.24 -19.85
C TYR A 34 -13.19 7.16 -20.77
N GLY A 35 -13.08 7.60 -22.04
CA GLY A 35 -14.19 7.61 -22.98
C GLY A 35 -14.71 6.22 -23.35
N ASN A 36 -13.86 5.20 -23.27
CA ASN A 36 -14.21 3.83 -23.61
C ASN A 36 -14.85 3.03 -22.46
N ASN A 37 -14.76 3.51 -21.20
CA ASN A 37 -15.36 2.82 -20.07
C ASN A 37 -15.80 3.81 -18.98
N VAL A 38 -17.06 4.22 -19.06
CA VAL A 38 -17.73 5.13 -18.09
C VAL A 38 -18.32 4.39 -16.88
N ALA A 39 -18.09 3.09 -16.76
CA ALA A 39 -18.60 2.33 -15.63
C ALA A 39 -17.98 2.84 -14.29
N GLN A 40 -18.78 2.72 -13.22
CA GLN A 40 -18.28 2.96 -11.85
C GLN A 40 -16.97 2.21 -11.57
N ARG A 41 -16.05 2.85 -10.89
CA ARG A 41 -14.74 2.26 -10.54
C ARG A 41 -14.67 1.78 -9.09
N THR A 42 -13.93 0.72 -8.87
CA THR A 42 -13.51 0.23 -7.55
C THR A 42 -11.99 0.25 -7.50
N LEU A 43 -11.45 1.19 -6.73
CA LEU A 43 -10.01 1.44 -6.67
C LEU A 43 -9.36 0.61 -5.55
N CYS A 44 -8.28 -0.08 -5.87
CA CYS A 44 -7.47 -0.82 -4.89
C CYS A 44 -5.97 -0.59 -5.14
N VAL A 45 -5.26 -0.08 -4.14
CA VAL A 45 -3.79 -0.02 -4.14
C VAL A 45 -3.25 -1.14 -3.28
N LEU A 46 -2.36 -1.95 -3.86
CA LEU A 46 -1.57 -2.93 -3.13
C LEU A 46 -0.22 -2.30 -2.77
N VAL A 47 0.08 -2.18 -1.49
CA VAL A 47 1.41 -1.82 -0.97
C VAL A 47 2.06 -3.10 -0.51
N LEU A 48 3.04 -3.59 -1.26
CA LEU A 48 3.64 -4.91 -1.09
C LEU A 48 5.07 -4.78 -0.58
N ASP A 49 5.34 -5.41 0.54
CA ASP A 49 6.68 -5.53 1.08
C ASP A 49 7.49 -6.56 0.28
N LEU A 50 8.59 -6.11 -0.30
CA LEU A 50 9.57 -6.94 -1.00
C LEU A 50 10.92 -6.96 -0.28
N SER A 51 10.98 -6.54 0.99
CA SER A 51 12.22 -6.52 1.76
C SER A 51 12.88 -7.89 1.87
N GLY A 52 14.14 -7.89 2.31
CA GLY A 52 14.94 -9.11 2.42
C GLY A 52 14.34 -10.19 3.33
N SER A 53 13.46 -9.84 4.29
CA SER A 53 12.74 -10.78 5.14
C SER A 53 11.75 -11.64 4.36
N MET A 54 11.26 -11.18 3.23
CA MET A 54 10.39 -11.98 2.33
C MET A 54 11.11 -13.19 1.71
N ALA A 55 12.45 -13.29 1.83
CA ALA A 55 13.21 -14.50 1.52
C ALA A 55 13.02 -15.65 2.54
N ILE A 56 12.51 -15.34 3.73
CA ILE A 56 12.33 -16.33 4.80
C ILE A 56 11.35 -17.41 4.33
N ARG A 57 11.70 -18.68 4.63
CA ARG A 57 10.84 -19.82 4.34
C ARG A 57 9.83 -20.00 5.46
N SER A 58 8.58 -20.16 5.12
CA SER A 58 7.45 -20.29 6.04
C SER A 58 6.83 -21.68 6.00
N GLY A 59 6.01 -21.98 6.99
CA GLY A 59 5.36 -23.28 7.11
C GLY A 59 6.39 -24.40 7.37
N ASN A 60 6.37 -25.44 6.57
CA ASN A 60 7.31 -26.55 6.66
C ASN A 60 8.69 -26.26 6.04
N GLY A 61 9.00 -24.99 5.73
CA GLY A 61 10.26 -24.57 5.13
C GLY A 61 10.38 -24.84 3.62
N GLU A 62 9.29 -25.16 2.94
CA GLU A 62 9.33 -25.50 1.52
C GLU A 62 9.42 -24.27 0.61
N LYS A 63 8.62 -23.22 0.87
CA LYS A 63 8.54 -22.02 0.04
C LYS A 63 8.93 -20.77 0.79
N ARG A 64 9.51 -19.80 0.07
CA ARG A 64 9.76 -18.45 0.60
C ARG A 64 8.47 -17.63 0.60
N ARG A 65 8.36 -16.66 1.50
CA ARG A 65 7.21 -15.74 1.55
C ARG A 65 6.98 -15.04 0.21
N ILE A 66 8.06 -14.59 -0.46
CA ILE A 66 7.95 -13.97 -1.78
C ILE A 66 7.39 -14.91 -2.86
N ASP A 67 7.75 -16.21 -2.82
CA ASP A 67 7.22 -17.16 -3.78
C ASP A 67 5.71 -17.37 -3.56
N MET A 68 5.28 -17.42 -2.30
CA MET A 68 3.86 -17.53 -1.93
C MET A 68 3.07 -16.25 -2.23
N LEU A 69 3.69 -15.06 -2.08
CA LEU A 69 3.09 -13.80 -2.53
C LEU A 69 2.84 -13.82 -4.04
N ASN A 70 3.83 -14.25 -4.83
CA ASN A 70 3.68 -14.36 -6.28
C ASN A 70 2.55 -15.33 -6.68
N GLU A 71 2.43 -16.48 -6.01
CA GLU A 71 1.31 -17.42 -6.22
C GLU A 71 -0.05 -16.78 -5.86
N GLY A 72 -0.08 -15.98 -4.78
CA GLY A 72 -1.27 -15.23 -4.37
C GLY A 72 -1.70 -14.20 -5.42
N ILE A 73 -0.77 -13.43 -5.96
CA ILE A 73 -1.04 -12.45 -7.03
C ILE A 73 -1.54 -13.14 -8.31
N GLU A 74 -0.99 -14.31 -8.65
CA GLU A 74 -1.46 -15.10 -9.79
C GLU A 74 -2.89 -15.60 -9.56
N ALA A 75 -3.18 -16.11 -8.36
CA ALA A 75 -4.54 -16.53 -7.98
C ALA A 75 -5.54 -15.36 -8.01
N PHE A 76 -5.14 -14.17 -7.54
CA PHE A 76 -5.91 -12.94 -7.59
C PHE A 76 -6.30 -12.57 -9.02
N TYR A 77 -5.33 -12.55 -9.93
CA TYR A 77 -5.56 -12.31 -11.35
C TYR A 77 -6.60 -13.28 -11.92
N HIS A 78 -6.36 -14.58 -11.75
CA HIS A 78 -7.25 -15.61 -12.30
C HIS A 78 -8.67 -15.52 -11.73
N ASP A 79 -8.83 -15.11 -10.47
CA ASP A 79 -10.14 -14.99 -9.86
C ASP A 79 -10.87 -13.72 -10.32
N LEU A 80 -10.19 -12.58 -10.45
CA LEU A 80 -10.74 -11.36 -11.03
C LEU A 80 -11.22 -11.57 -12.46
N MET A 81 -10.48 -12.35 -13.26
CA MET A 81 -10.83 -12.61 -14.66
C MET A 81 -12.11 -13.44 -14.83
N LYS A 82 -12.60 -14.14 -13.81
CA LYS A 82 -13.85 -14.92 -13.87
C LYS A 82 -15.11 -14.06 -13.87
N ASP A 83 -15.02 -12.80 -13.41
CA ASP A 83 -16.19 -11.92 -13.28
C ASP A 83 -16.08 -10.73 -14.22
N GLU A 84 -17.05 -10.58 -15.11
CA GLU A 84 -17.08 -9.51 -16.10
C GLU A 84 -17.18 -8.13 -15.46
N THR A 85 -17.99 -7.98 -14.42
CA THR A 85 -18.15 -6.70 -13.69
C THR A 85 -16.85 -6.30 -13.01
N ALA A 86 -16.19 -7.23 -12.32
CA ALA A 86 -14.91 -6.97 -11.67
C ALA A 86 -13.82 -6.58 -12.69
N ARG A 87 -13.72 -7.29 -13.82
CA ARG A 87 -12.75 -6.98 -14.87
C ARG A 87 -12.87 -5.54 -15.38
N ASN A 88 -14.11 -5.03 -15.52
CA ASN A 88 -14.37 -3.73 -16.10
C ASN A 88 -14.45 -2.60 -15.07
N ARG A 89 -14.63 -2.89 -13.79
CA ARG A 89 -14.81 -1.88 -12.73
C ARG A 89 -13.65 -1.78 -11.75
N VAL A 90 -12.94 -2.87 -11.49
CA VAL A 90 -11.80 -2.85 -10.57
C VAL A 90 -10.59 -2.22 -11.28
N ARG A 91 -9.98 -1.23 -10.63
CA ARG A 91 -8.71 -0.63 -11.02
C ARG A 91 -7.68 -0.87 -9.92
N LEU A 92 -6.51 -1.30 -10.33
CA LEU A 92 -5.42 -1.69 -9.45
C LEU A 92 -4.21 -0.79 -9.66
N ALA A 93 -3.53 -0.44 -8.58
CA ALA A 93 -2.17 0.07 -8.62
C ALA A 93 -1.31 -0.74 -7.65
N ILE A 94 -0.03 -0.90 -7.94
CA ILE A 94 0.90 -1.64 -7.10
C ILE A 94 2.07 -0.73 -6.74
N VAL A 95 2.21 -0.49 -5.45
CA VAL A 95 3.37 0.15 -4.82
C VAL A 95 4.19 -0.96 -4.16
N ILE A 96 5.48 -0.97 -4.38
CA ILE A 96 6.40 -1.87 -3.68
C ILE A 96 7.22 -1.09 -2.67
N VAL A 97 7.57 -1.71 -1.57
CA VAL A 97 8.53 -1.20 -0.59
C VAL A 97 9.69 -2.18 -0.47
N GLY A 98 10.91 -1.65 -0.41
CA GLY A 98 12.13 -2.44 -0.52
C GLY A 98 12.73 -2.37 -1.92
N GLY A 99 13.22 -3.50 -2.42
CA GLY A 99 13.88 -3.55 -3.72
C GLY A 99 15.32 -3.03 -3.69
N VAL A 100 15.88 -2.73 -4.86
CA VAL A 100 17.33 -2.41 -5.01
C VAL A 100 17.69 -1.07 -4.40
N ASN A 101 16.76 -0.13 -4.37
CA ASN A 101 17.01 1.25 -3.94
C ASN A 101 16.59 1.54 -2.50
N ASP A 102 16.09 0.57 -1.76
CA ASP A 102 15.57 0.73 -0.40
C ASP A 102 14.50 1.85 -0.28
N THR A 103 13.72 2.05 -1.33
CA THR A 103 12.67 3.07 -1.41
C THR A 103 11.31 2.47 -1.72
N ALA A 104 10.26 3.28 -1.57
CA ALA A 104 8.96 2.94 -2.13
C ALA A 104 8.92 3.31 -3.62
N GLU A 105 8.44 2.41 -4.45
CA GLU A 105 8.37 2.59 -5.90
C GLU A 105 6.97 2.24 -6.43
N LEU A 106 6.51 2.99 -7.43
CA LEU A 106 5.32 2.65 -8.20
C LEU A 106 5.67 1.56 -9.20
N MET A 107 5.31 0.31 -8.90
CA MET A 107 5.57 -0.83 -9.77
C MET A 107 4.55 -0.94 -10.92
N MET A 108 3.30 -0.63 -10.63
CA MET A 108 2.21 -0.61 -11.62
C MET A 108 1.30 0.56 -11.33
N ASP A 109 1.18 1.45 -12.30
CA ASP A 109 0.22 2.55 -12.26
C ASP A 109 -1.22 2.03 -12.45
N TRP A 110 -2.20 2.88 -12.21
CA TRP A 110 -3.61 2.55 -12.31
C TRP A 110 -3.94 1.79 -13.59
N THR A 111 -4.29 0.53 -13.44
CA THR A 111 -4.59 -0.39 -14.53
C THR A 111 -5.95 -1.02 -14.28
N ASP A 112 -6.81 -1.05 -15.28
CA ASP A 112 -8.08 -1.76 -15.18
C ASP A 112 -7.81 -3.28 -15.04
N ALA A 113 -8.62 -3.97 -14.24
CA ALA A 113 -8.35 -5.38 -13.96
C ALA A 113 -8.30 -6.24 -15.24
N ILE A 114 -9.03 -5.86 -16.29
CA ILE A 114 -9.00 -6.55 -17.60
C ILE A 114 -7.62 -6.49 -18.26
N ASP A 115 -6.84 -5.42 -18.01
CA ASP A 115 -5.50 -5.20 -18.56
C ASP A 115 -4.39 -5.58 -17.58
N PHE A 116 -4.77 -6.04 -16.38
CA PHE A 116 -3.81 -6.47 -15.37
C PHE A 116 -3.21 -7.82 -15.72
N PHE A 117 -1.87 -7.93 -15.61
CA PHE A 117 -1.14 -9.19 -15.71
C PHE A 117 -0.28 -9.39 -14.47
N PRO A 118 -0.18 -10.64 -13.94
CA PRO A 118 0.62 -10.91 -12.76
C PRO A 118 2.09 -10.56 -12.98
N ILE A 119 2.66 -9.81 -12.05
CA ILE A 119 4.07 -9.46 -12.00
C ILE A 119 4.76 -10.43 -11.05
N LYS A 120 5.93 -10.96 -11.41
CA LYS A 120 6.77 -11.76 -10.51
C LYS A 120 7.73 -10.86 -9.76
N PHE A 121 7.55 -10.80 -8.45
CA PHE A 121 8.39 -10.04 -7.54
C PHE A 121 9.59 -10.85 -7.06
N ARG A 122 10.64 -10.13 -6.68
CA ARG A 122 11.83 -10.66 -6.01
C ARG A 122 12.10 -9.81 -4.78
N GLU A 123 12.52 -10.48 -3.73
CA GLU A 123 12.86 -9.85 -2.47
C GLU A 123 14.23 -9.17 -2.51
N ASN A 124 14.31 -7.97 -1.94
CA ASN A 124 15.57 -7.24 -1.70
C ASN A 124 15.29 -6.02 -0.81
N GLY A 125 16.32 -5.56 -0.11
CA GLY A 125 16.33 -4.26 0.56
C GLY A 125 15.61 -4.22 1.90
N MET A 126 15.31 -3.00 2.32
CA MET A 126 14.69 -2.63 3.59
C MET A 126 13.15 -2.54 3.47
N THR A 127 12.48 -2.00 4.51
CA THR A 127 11.01 -1.89 4.57
C THR A 127 10.57 -0.43 4.73
N PRO A 128 10.71 0.46 3.72
CA PRO A 128 10.26 1.86 3.80
C PRO A 128 8.74 1.97 3.67
N LEU A 129 8.00 1.34 4.59
CA LEU A 129 6.54 1.22 4.54
C LEU A 129 5.84 2.58 4.63
N GLY A 130 6.37 3.51 5.44
CA GLY A 130 5.85 4.86 5.54
C GLY A 130 5.86 5.59 4.20
N GLN A 131 6.98 5.50 3.45
CA GLN A 131 7.06 6.04 2.09
C GLN A 131 6.05 5.37 1.17
N GLY A 132 5.88 4.04 1.27
CA GLY A 132 4.90 3.27 0.48
C GLY A 132 3.47 3.74 0.73
N MET A 133 3.11 3.98 1.99
CA MET A 133 1.79 4.49 2.36
C MET A 133 1.54 5.90 1.82
N LEU A 134 2.53 6.80 1.95
CA LEU A 134 2.43 8.17 1.41
C LEU A 134 2.24 8.16 -0.10
N LEU A 135 2.98 7.31 -0.81
CA LEU A 135 2.84 7.14 -2.26
C LEU A 135 1.45 6.59 -2.64
N ALA A 136 0.97 5.56 -1.94
CA ALA A 136 -0.35 4.98 -2.17
C ALA A 136 -1.48 5.98 -1.96
N LEU A 137 -1.43 6.80 -0.90
CA LEU A 137 -2.42 7.83 -0.63
C LEU A 137 -2.41 8.93 -1.71
N ASN A 138 -1.23 9.32 -2.19
CA ASN A 138 -1.12 10.27 -3.29
C ASN A 138 -1.72 9.73 -4.59
N LEU A 139 -1.45 8.47 -4.95
CA LEU A 139 -2.05 7.80 -6.10
C LEU A 139 -3.59 7.80 -6.02
N ILE A 140 -4.15 7.46 -4.86
CA ILE A 140 -5.59 7.49 -4.64
C ILE A 140 -6.16 8.89 -4.85
N GLU A 141 -5.55 9.91 -4.26
CA GLU A 141 -6.08 11.28 -4.38
C GLU A 141 -6.05 11.77 -5.82
N GLN A 142 -4.96 11.50 -6.55
CA GLN A 142 -4.87 11.86 -7.97
C GLN A 142 -5.94 11.13 -8.80
N GLU A 143 -6.12 9.83 -8.60
CA GLU A 143 -7.11 9.06 -9.37
C GLU A 143 -8.55 9.48 -9.03
N ARG A 144 -8.83 9.80 -7.77
CA ARG A 144 -10.14 10.34 -7.36
C ARG A 144 -10.45 11.67 -8.05
N ILE A 145 -9.44 12.55 -8.18
CA ILE A 145 -9.58 13.81 -8.93
C ILE A 145 -9.85 13.49 -10.40
N ASN A 146 -9.06 12.62 -11.02
CA ASN A 146 -9.22 12.25 -12.43
C ASN A 146 -10.62 11.67 -12.71
N LEU A 147 -11.10 10.75 -11.89
CA LEU A 147 -12.42 10.14 -12.06
C LEU A 147 -13.54 11.18 -11.91
N ARG A 148 -13.46 12.04 -10.90
CA ARG A 148 -14.44 13.10 -10.66
C ARG A 148 -14.50 14.10 -11.82
N ASP A 149 -13.35 14.51 -12.32
CA ASP A 149 -13.25 15.49 -13.41
C ASP A 149 -13.79 14.91 -14.73
N ASN A 150 -13.78 13.58 -14.88
CA ASN A 150 -14.38 12.85 -15.99
C ASN A 150 -15.83 12.38 -15.72
N GLY A 151 -16.43 12.75 -14.59
CA GLY A 151 -17.80 12.38 -14.24
C GLY A 151 -18.01 10.90 -13.94
N ILE A 152 -16.94 10.17 -13.60
CA ILE A 152 -16.97 8.73 -13.31
C ILE A 152 -17.16 8.51 -11.80
N ASN A 153 -18.20 7.78 -11.44
CA ASN A 153 -18.42 7.38 -10.05
C ASN A 153 -17.41 6.31 -9.61
N TYR A 154 -17.10 6.31 -8.32
CA TYR A 154 -16.26 5.28 -7.71
C TYR A 154 -16.72 4.92 -6.31
N THR A 155 -16.45 3.68 -5.89
CA THR A 155 -16.60 3.24 -4.51
C THR A 155 -15.42 3.73 -3.66
N ARG A 156 -15.56 3.72 -2.35
CA ARG A 156 -14.48 4.13 -1.45
C ARG A 156 -13.23 3.28 -1.71
N PRO A 157 -12.08 3.91 -2.07
CA PRO A 157 -10.84 3.23 -2.41
C PRO A 157 -10.29 2.36 -1.26
N TRP A 158 -9.59 1.29 -1.60
CA TRP A 158 -8.92 0.42 -0.65
C TRP A 158 -7.41 0.51 -0.77
N VAL A 159 -6.71 0.51 0.37
CA VAL A 159 -5.26 0.34 0.48
C VAL A 159 -5.00 -0.95 1.23
N ILE A 160 -4.36 -1.91 0.57
CA ILE A 160 -3.93 -3.17 1.18
C ILE A 160 -2.44 -3.06 1.46
N ALA A 161 -2.06 -2.86 2.71
CA ALA A 161 -0.67 -2.71 3.12
C ALA A 161 -0.15 -4.02 3.74
N MET A 162 0.71 -4.73 3.01
CA MET A 162 1.21 -6.05 3.39
C MET A 162 2.69 -5.99 3.73
N THR A 163 3.07 -6.43 4.95
CA THR A 163 4.48 -6.50 5.38
C THR A 163 4.70 -7.64 6.36
N ASP A 164 5.90 -8.17 6.37
CA ASP A 164 6.38 -9.17 7.34
C ASP A 164 7.38 -8.57 8.34
N GLY A 165 7.68 -7.26 8.24
CA GLY A 165 8.72 -6.59 9.02
C GLY A 165 8.29 -5.28 9.68
N LEU A 166 9.24 -4.71 10.43
CA LEU A 166 9.10 -3.39 11.00
C LEU A 166 9.46 -2.32 9.96
N PRO A 167 8.74 -1.18 9.94
CA PRO A 167 9.12 -0.05 9.09
C PRO A 167 10.54 0.42 9.38
N THR A 168 11.30 0.69 8.30
CA THR A 168 12.68 1.20 8.39
C THR A 168 12.79 2.69 8.07
N ASP A 169 11.65 3.34 7.86
CA ASP A 169 11.57 4.78 7.66
C ASP A 169 12.14 5.56 8.86
N SER A 170 12.56 6.80 8.62
CA SER A 170 12.80 7.73 9.72
C SER A 170 11.51 7.97 10.52
N GLN A 171 11.65 8.33 11.79
CA GLN A 171 10.50 8.59 12.65
C GLN A 171 9.56 9.66 12.05
N ASP A 172 10.12 10.69 11.41
CA ASP A 172 9.33 11.78 10.82
C ASP A 172 8.50 11.28 9.63
N VAL A 173 9.08 10.45 8.74
CA VAL A 173 8.36 9.86 7.61
C VAL A 173 7.27 8.92 8.08
N TRP A 174 7.58 8.06 9.07
CA TRP A 174 6.59 7.15 9.64
C TRP A 174 5.43 7.89 10.28
N GLN A 175 5.72 8.94 11.09
CA GLN A 175 4.68 9.74 11.71
C GLN A 175 3.83 10.52 10.69
N ALA A 176 4.46 11.03 9.63
CA ALA A 176 3.75 11.68 8.53
C ALA A 176 2.80 10.70 7.84
N ALA A 177 3.24 9.47 7.58
CA ALA A 177 2.41 8.42 7.00
C ALA A 177 1.19 8.10 7.89
N ILE A 178 1.39 7.90 9.19
CA ILE A 178 0.29 7.66 10.15
C ILE A 178 -0.73 8.81 10.08
N ASN A 179 -0.26 10.06 10.17
CA ASN A 179 -1.14 11.22 10.19
C ASN A 179 -1.96 11.33 8.90
N GLN A 180 -1.33 11.11 7.72
CA GLN A 180 -2.04 11.13 6.45
C GLN A 180 -3.02 9.97 6.29
N CYS A 181 -2.66 8.77 6.75
CA CYS A 181 -3.55 7.62 6.78
C CYS A 181 -4.82 7.91 7.59
N HIS A 182 -4.67 8.42 8.82
CA HIS A 182 -5.80 8.78 9.68
C HIS A 182 -6.66 9.87 9.04
N GLN A 183 -6.05 10.91 8.48
CA GLN A 183 -6.75 11.99 7.80
C GLN A 183 -7.54 11.46 6.59
N ALA A 184 -6.95 10.58 5.78
CA ALA A 184 -7.62 9.98 4.63
C ALA A 184 -8.83 9.14 5.05
N GLU A 185 -8.73 8.35 6.11
CA GLU A 185 -9.86 7.57 6.63
C GLU A 185 -10.94 8.44 7.26
N GLN A 186 -10.58 9.47 8.05
CA GLN A 186 -11.53 10.43 8.63
C GLN A 186 -12.32 11.19 7.57
N ASN A 187 -11.67 11.53 6.45
CA ASN A 187 -12.30 12.22 5.34
C ASN A 187 -12.99 11.28 4.33
N ASN A 188 -13.15 10.00 4.66
CA ASN A 188 -13.74 8.97 3.78
C ASN A 188 -13.03 8.84 2.41
N GLN A 189 -11.75 9.16 2.34
CA GLN A 189 -10.98 9.08 1.10
C GLN A 189 -10.57 7.66 0.74
N CYS A 190 -10.30 6.81 1.73
CA CYS A 190 -10.01 5.38 1.53
C CYS A 190 -10.34 4.56 2.78
N ILE A 191 -10.17 3.25 2.68
CA ILE A 191 -10.09 2.31 3.80
C ILE A 191 -8.73 1.62 3.71
N ILE A 192 -8.01 1.57 4.82
CA ILE A 192 -6.69 0.95 4.88
C ILE A 192 -6.80 -0.40 5.59
N TYR A 193 -6.31 -1.45 4.96
CA TYR A 193 -6.24 -2.81 5.50
C TYR A 193 -4.77 -3.17 5.77
N PRO A 194 -4.29 -3.02 7.01
CA PRO A 194 -2.94 -3.46 7.37
C PRO A 194 -2.90 -4.99 7.47
N ILE A 195 -2.00 -5.63 6.74
CA ILE A 195 -1.84 -7.08 6.70
C ILE A 195 -0.46 -7.44 7.25
N ALA A 196 -0.45 -8.11 8.38
CA ALA A 196 0.75 -8.55 9.09
C ALA A 196 1.09 -9.99 8.70
N ILE A 197 2.14 -10.20 7.90
CA ILE A 197 2.53 -11.51 7.36
C ILE A 197 3.46 -12.20 8.35
N ASP A 198 3.04 -13.34 8.91
CA ASP A 198 3.82 -14.11 9.92
C ASP A 198 4.44 -13.23 11.01
N ALA A 199 3.80 -12.10 11.32
CA ALA A 199 4.36 -11.02 12.10
C ALA A 199 4.28 -11.30 13.61
N GLY A 200 5.26 -10.78 14.33
CA GLY A 200 5.26 -10.77 15.79
C GLY A 200 4.44 -9.61 16.37
N VAL A 201 4.48 -9.50 17.70
CA VAL A 201 3.69 -8.49 18.43
C VAL A 201 4.10 -7.07 18.10
N GLN A 202 5.38 -6.83 17.81
CA GLN A 202 5.90 -5.49 17.53
C GLN A 202 5.45 -4.99 16.16
N GLU A 203 5.53 -5.83 15.13
CA GLU A 203 5.10 -5.55 13.76
C GLU A 203 3.61 -5.22 13.75
N VAL A 204 2.79 -6.04 14.41
CA VAL A 204 1.35 -5.78 14.54
C VAL A 204 1.05 -4.47 15.25
N LYS A 205 1.79 -4.15 16.32
CA LYS A 205 1.62 -2.88 17.04
C LYS A 205 1.97 -1.68 16.15
N MET A 206 2.98 -1.81 15.29
CA MET A 206 3.32 -0.75 14.33
C MET A 206 2.24 -0.60 13.26
N LEU A 207 1.80 -1.71 12.66
CA LEU A 207 0.75 -1.70 11.65
C LEU A 207 -0.59 -1.19 12.16
N LYS A 208 -0.92 -1.43 13.43
CA LYS A 208 -2.14 -0.91 14.07
C LYS A 208 -2.22 0.61 14.03
N GLN A 209 -1.09 1.31 13.90
CA GLN A 209 -1.05 2.78 13.82
C GLN A 209 -1.49 3.32 12.44
N LEU A 210 -1.51 2.48 11.38
CA LEU A 210 -1.84 2.94 10.04
C LEU A 210 -3.34 3.14 9.81
N SER A 211 -4.22 2.47 10.57
CA SER A 211 -5.66 2.59 10.35
C SER A 211 -6.40 2.83 11.66
N ILE A 212 -7.40 3.70 11.59
CA ILE A 212 -8.37 3.96 12.66
C ILE A 212 -9.67 3.17 12.45
N LEU A 213 -9.87 2.60 11.27
CA LEU A 213 -11.11 1.89 10.91
C LEU A 213 -10.96 0.38 10.99
N THR A 214 -9.79 -0.15 10.63
CA THR A 214 -9.57 -1.59 10.53
C THR A 214 -8.39 -2.02 11.39
N PRO A 215 -8.56 -3.04 12.24
CA PRO A 215 -7.43 -3.62 12.94
C PRO A 215 -6.52 -4.41 11.98
N PRO A 216 -5.23 -4.59 12.30
CA PRO A 216 -4.34 -5.43 11.52
C PRO A 216 -4.84 -6.86 11.41
N VAL A 217 -4.79 -7.39 10.19
CA VAL A 217 -5.10 -8.79 9.89
C VAL A 217 -3.81 -9.60 9.95
N HIS A 218 -3.76 -10.60 10.82
CA HIS A 218 -2.66 -11.56 10.86
C HIS A 218 -2.84 -12.59 9.76
N LEU A 219 -1.97 -12.55 8.79
CA LEU A 219 -1.93 -13.48 7.68
C LEU A 219 -0.77 -14.47 7.88
N ASN A 220 -1.09 -15.75 7.97
CA ASN A 220 -0.07 -16.77 7.79
C ASN A 220 0.35 -16.82 6.31
N SER A 221 1.65 -16.71 6.02
CA SER A 221 2.16 -16.62 4.66
C SER A 221 1.78 -17.80 3.77
N VAL A 222 1.56 -19.00 4.32
CA VAL A 222 1.04 -20.15 3.55
C VAL A 222 -0.41 -19.95 3.07
N LYS A 223 -1.07 -18.87 3.46
CA LYS A 223 -2.45 -18.51 3.13
C LYS A 223 -2.57 -17.30 2.19
N PHE A 224 -1.52 -16.93 1.50
CA PHE A 224 -1.58 -15.83 0.52
C PHE A 224 -2.64 -16.07 -0.56
N VAL A 225 -2.73 -17.29 -1.08
CA VAL A 225 -3.73 -17.62 -2.11
C VAL A 225 -5.14 -17.38 -1.59
N GLU A 226 -5.45 -17.87 -0.39
CA GLU A 226 -6.78 -17.69 0.24
C GLU A 226 -7.08 -16.21 0.50
N PHE A 227 -6.07 -15.43 0.94
CA PHE A 227 -6.21 -13.99 1.11
C PHE A 227 -6.54 -13.30 -0.21
N PHE A 228 -5.79 -13.57 -1.27
CA PHE A 228 -6.00 -12.92 -2.56
C PHE A 228 -7.29 -13.34 -3.25
N VAL A 229 -7.75 -14.58 -3.07
CA VAL A 229 -9.08 -15.04 -3.50
C VAL A 229 -10.18 -14.30 -2.72
N TRP A 230 -10.01 -14.12 -1.40
CA TRP A 230 -10.92 -13.31 -0.60
C TRP A 230 -10.93 -11.85 -1.06
N LEU A 231 -9.76 -11.27 -1.36
CA LEU A 231 -9.65 -9.90 -1.83
C LEU A 231 -10.38 -9.71 -3.16
N SER A 232 -10.19 -10.62 -4.13
CA SER A 232 -10.89 -10.55 -5.42
C SER A 232 -12.40 -10.66 -5.25
N ALA A 233 -12.89 -11.60 -4.44
CA ALA A 233 -14.31 -11.76 -4.14
C ALA A 233 -14.90 -10.51 -3.45
N SER A 234 -14.12 -9.88 -2.57
CA SER A 234 -14.52 -8.65 -1.88
C SER A 234 -14.60 -7.46 -2.84
N LEU A 235 -13.58 -7.26 -3.69
CA LEU A 235 -13.57 -6.21 -4.71
C LEU A 235 -14.70 -6.40 -5.73
N LYS A 236 -14.98 -7.65 -6.13
CA LYS A 236 -16.14 -7.99 -6.96
C LYS A 236 -17.45 -7.54 -6.30
N THR A 237 -17.69 -7.91 -5.03
CA THR A 237 -18.89 -7.53 -4.29
C THR A 237 -19.03 -6.00 -4.21
N VAL A 238 -17.95 -5.31 -3.86
CA VAL A 238 -17.92 -3.83 -3.82
C VAL A 238 -18.16 -3.21 -5.20
N SER A 239 -17.60 -3.80 -6.26
CA SER A 239 -17.78 -3.28 -7.63
C SER A 239 -19.23 -3.37 -8.13
N GLN A 240 -20.03 -4.26 -7.55
CA GLN A 240 -21.44 -4.45 -7.87
C GLN A 240 -22.36 -3.57 -7.01
N SER A 241 -21.87 -2.98 -5.92
CA SER A 241 -22.65 -2.11 -5.04
C SER A 241 -22.73 -0.67 -5.56
N ALA A 242 -23.73 0.08 -5.07
CA ALA A 242 -23.80 1.52 -5.32
C ALA A 242 -22.80 2.30 -4.43
N PRO A 243 -22.33 3.47 -4.85
CA PRO A 243 -21.50 4.32 -4.00
C PRO A 243 -22.20 4.69 -2.69
N GLY A 244 -21.53 4.45 -1.55
CA GLY A 244 -22.08 4.70 -0.21
C GLY A 244 -22.94 3.56 0.37
N GLU A 245 -23.14 2.47 -0.37
CA GLU A 245 -23.83 1.29 0.13
C GLU A 245 -22.95 0.51 1.11
N THR A 246 -23.56 -0.04 2.17
CA THR A 246 -22.85 -0.93 3.10
C THR A 246 -22.80 -2.34 2.54
N VAL A 247 -21.59 -2.84 2.35
CA VAL A 247 -21.33 -4.17 1.79
C VAL A 247 -20.83 -5.11 2.88
N GLN A 248 -21.41 -6.31 2.95
CA GLN A 248 -20.89 -7.38 3.80
C GLN A 248 -19.84 -8.19 3.05
N LEU A 249 -18.61 -8.22 3.59
CA LEU A 249 -17.52 -9.00 3.05
C LEU A 249 -17.51 -10.42 3.61
N GLY A 250 -16.92 -11.35 2.87
CA GLY A 250 -16.73 -12.72 3.33
C GLY A 250 -15.87 -12.80 4.60
N SER A 251 -16.09 -13.85 5.41
CA SER A 251 -15.30 -14.07 6.63
C SER A 251 -13.82 -14.34 6.32
N ILE A 252 -12.94 -13.78 7.13
CA ILE A 252 -11.49 -14.04 7.09
C ILE A 252 -11.06 -15.18 8.01
N SER A 253 -11.92 -15.63 8.92
CA SER A 253 -11.57 -16.58 10.00
C SER A 253 -10.94 -17.90 9.56
N PRO A 254 -11.15 -18.42 8.34
CA PRO A 254 -10.49 -19.66 7.92
C PRO A 254 -8.98 -19.53 7.64
N TRP A 255 -8.50 -18.32 7.37
CA TRP A 255 -7.12 -18.10 6.91
C TRP A 255 -6.38 -16.96 7.63
N ALA A 256 -7.08 -16.14 8.39
CA ALA A 256 -6.49 -15.02 9.15
C ALA A 256 -7.19 -14.81 10.49
N THR A 257 -6.51 -14.08 11.37
CA THR A 257 -7.06 -13.64 12.67
C THR A 257 -6.93 -12.13 12.81
N ILE A 258 -7.86 -11.53 13.58
CA ILE A 258 -7.80 -10.13 13.99
C ILE A 258 -7.44 -10.13 15.47
N GLN A 259 -6.36 -9.42 15.82
CA GLN A 259 -6.04 -9.16 17.22
C GLN A 259 -6.63 -7.79 17.62
N SER A 260 -7.40 -7.82 18.70
CA SER A 260 -8.03 -6.62 19.28
C SER A 260 -7.02 -5.76 20.07
#